data_05451e146b40253511948c3121d0be43
#
_entry.id   05451e146b40253511948c3121d0be43
#
_cell.length_a   1.000
_cell.length_b   1.000
_cell.length_c   1.000
_cell.angle_alpha   90.00
_cell.angle_beta   90.00
_cell.angle_gamma   90.00
#
_symmetry.space_group_name_H-M   'P 1'
#
loop_
_entity.id
_entity.type
_entity.pdbx_description
1 polymer ?
#
loop_
_entity_poly.entity_id
_entity_poly.type
_entity_poly.pdbx_seq_one_letter_code
_entity_poly.pdbx_strand_id
1 'polypeptide(L)'
;VVSPDSIHSVAPENEGRLVHIIGALRTSKLLSDPNYGVHLPAVKLRRHVEMYQWVETEESREYTEDGQVKKETRYSYNTEWRSEIINSKNFDREIGHNNPSAMAVESFTATAPFVQIGRFFLSSGLIDKVDNFKSLSLSKLEDPHVDIIRRGDFFYHSENPKYPEVGDLRVSFSYAGLSGDDPDLGPAHVVTVIARQRGDQLVPFSTKSGDTLLLLHHGDFSAEVSAVPYSYGGGTSMSFLPSSGYLIRSHYQGS
;
A
#
# COMPACT_ATOMS: atom_id res chain seq x y z
N VAL A 1 -5.06 26.21 12.08
CA VAL A 1 -5.06 25.66 10.73
C VAL A 1 -5.67 26.67 9.78
N VAL A 2 -5.03 26.87 8.65
CA VAL A 2 -5.45 27.79 7.61
C VAL A 2 -5.82 26.98 6.38
N SER A 3 -6.98 27.30 5.77
CA SER A 3 -7.35 26.78 4.47
C SER A 3 -7.03 27.85 3.42
N PRO A 4 -5.99 27.64 2.57
CA PRO A 4 -5.69 28.60 1.51
C PRO A 4 -6.85 28.76 0.53
N ASP A 5 -7.01 29.96 -0.02
CA ASP A 5 -8.04 30.25 -1.02
C ASP A 5 -7.81 29.52 -2.34
N SER A 6 -6.55 29.21 -2.66
CA SER A 6 -6.16 28.49 -3.88
C SER A 6 -4.98 27.56 -3.60
N ILE A 7 -5.01 26.39 -4.24
CA ILE A 7 -3.88 25.44 -4.27
C ILE A 7 -2.92 25.74 -5.44
N HIS A 8 -3.28 26.68 -6.32
CA HIS A 8 -2.51 26.99 -7.53
C HIS A 8 -1.51 28.12 -7.34
N SER A 9 -1.45 28.67 -6.13
CA SER A 9 -0.47 29.68 -5.75
C SER A 9 -0.03 29.47 -4.30
N VAL A 10 1.22 29.78 -4.01
CA VAL A 10 1.79 29.72 -2.67
C VAL A 10 1.67 31.09 -2.03
N ALA A 11 0.83 31.19 -0.99
CA ALA A 11 0.62 32.45 -0.26
C ALA A 11 1.72 32.66 0.77
N PRO A 12 2.53 33.75 0.67
CA PRO A 12 3.62 34.00 1.62
C PRO A 12 3.15 34.18 3.07
N GLU A 13 1.93 34.68 3.26
CA GLU A 13 1.35 34.90 4.60
C GLU A 13 1.07 33.58 5.35
N ASN A 14 1.03 32.44 4.64
CA ASN A 14 0.84 31.12 5.24
C ASN A 14 2.16 30.41 5.54
N GLU A 15 3.31 31.05 5.28
CA GLU A 15 4.61 30.44 5.53
C GLU A 15 4.77 30.01 7.00
N GLY A 16 5.19 28.76 7.19
CA GLY A 16 5.38 28.18 8.51
C GLY A 16 4.10 27.77 9.23
N ARG A 17 2.94 28.04 8.65
CA ARG A 17 1.64 27.70 9.24
C ARG A 17 1.21 26.29 8.89
N LEU A 18 0.37 25.75 9.74
CA LEU A 18 -0.35 24.51 9.48
C LEU A 18 -1.49 24.81 8.50
N VAL A 19 -1.45 24.20 7.32
CA VAL A 19 -2.42 24.42 6.25
C VAL A 19 -3.25 23.17 5.98
N HIS A 20 -4.50 23.38 5.62
CA HIS A 20 -5.44 22.36 5.17
C HIS A 20 -5.64 22.51 3.67
N ILE A 21 -5.28 21.49 2.90
CA ILE A 21 -5.30 21.55 1.45
C ILE A 21 -6.04 20.31 0.91
N ILE A 22 -6.93 20.56 -0.02
CA ILE A 22 -7.68 19.52 -0.75
C ILE A 22 -7.35 19.68 -2.22
N GLY A 23 -7.01 18.58 -2.88
CA GLY A 23 -6.78 18.60 -4.31
C GLY A 23 -6.51 17.23 -4.90
N ALA A 24 -6.53 17.19 -6.22
CA ALA A 24 -6.18 16.01 -6.97
C ALA A 24 -4.67 15.76 -6.95
N LEU A 25 -4.29 14.52 -6.73
CA LEU A 25 -2.89 14.09 -6.85
C LEU A 25 -2.39 14.30 -8.28
N ARG A 26 -1.15 14.73 -8.41
CA ARG A 26 -0.48 14.92 -9.69
C ARG A 26 0.98 14.48 -9.61
N THR A 27 1.41 13.78 -10.64
CA THR A 27 2.80 13.41 -10.88
C THR A 27 3.20 13.77 -12.30
N SER A 28 4.49 14.00 -12.54
CA SER A 28 4.99 14.40 -13.86
C SER A 28 5.23 13.24 -14.81
N LYS A 29 5.39 12.03 -14.29
CA LYS A 29 5.73 10.83 -15.06
C LYS A 29 4.85 9.67 -14.68
N LEU A 30 4.60 8.76 -15.64
CA LEU A 30 3.97 7.49 -15.40
C LEU A 30 4.92 6.59 -14.60
N LEU A 31 4.38 5.83 -13.67
CA LEU A 31 5.07 4.67 -13.11
C LEU A 31 4.91 3.49 -14.04
N SER A 32 5.95 2.70 -14.21
CA SER A 32 5.92 1.59 -15.16
C SER A 32 6.66 0.37 -14.65
N ASP A 33 6.17 -0.79 -15.12
CA ASP A 33 6.90 -2.05 -15.08
C ASP A 33 6.98 -2.56 -16.52
N PRO A 34 8.05 -2.21 -17.25
CA PRO A 34 8.12 -2.47 -18.68
C PRO A 34 8.20 -3.95 -19.04
N ASN A 35 8.64 -4.81 -18.13
CA ASN A 35 8.70 -6.26 -18.35
C ASN A 35 7.30 -6.87 -18.51
N TYR A 36 6.28 -6.21 -18.00
CA TYR A 36 4.89 -6.65 -18.08
C TYR A 36 4.00 -5.70 -18.88
N GLY A 37 4.58 -4.65 -19.46
CA GLY A 37 3.81 -3.66 -20.22
C GLY A 37 2.84 -2.83 -19.36
N VAL A 38 3.11 -2.71 -18.07
CA VAL A 38 2.29 -1.94 -17.14
C VAL A 38 2.83 -0.53 -17.03
N HIS A 39 1.97 0.46 -17.21
CA HIS A 39 2.27 1.87 -16.97
C HIS A 39 0.99 2.65 -16.65
N LEU A 40 1.04 3.53 -15.67
CA LEU A 40 -0.10 4.35 -15.27
C LEU A 40 0.35 5.57 -14.47
N PRO A 41 -0.50 6.64 -14.44
CA PRO A 41 -0.26 7.78 -13.59
C PRO A 41 -0.67 7.45 -12.14
N ALA A 42 0.28 7.09 -11.31
CA ALA A 42 0.04 6.75 -9.93
C ALA A 42 1.20 7.20 -9.02
N VAL A 43 0.91 7.39 -7.75
CA VAL A 43 1.93 7.66 -6.73
C VAL A 43 2.72 6.40 -6.42
N LYS A 44 2.04 5.25 -6.34
CA LYS A 44 2.68 3.95 -6.11
C LYS A 44 2.14 2.89 -7.06
N LEU A 45 3.04 2.06 -7.56
CA LEU A 45 2.73 0.86 -8.34
C LEU A 45 3.39 -0.34 -7.68
N ARG A 46 2.60 -1.32 -7.31
CA ARG A 46 3.08 -2.54 -6.64
C ARG A 46 2.96 -3.73 -7.56
N ARG A 47 4.07 -4.43 -7.77
CA ARG A 47 4.12 -5.76 -8.35
C ARG A 47 4.10 -6.77 -7.21
N HIS A 48 3.08 -7.62 -7.18
CA HIS A 48 2.93 -8.68 -6.18
C HIS A 48 3.20 -10.02 -6.85
N VAL A 49 4.16 -10.77 -6.32
CA VAL A 49 4.59 -12.06 -6.86
C VAL A 49 4.26 -13.16 -5.87
N GLU A 50 3.66 -14.22 -6.36
CA GLU A 50 3.42 -15.45 -5.61
C GLU A 50 4.06 -16.61 -6.34
N MET A 51 4.58 -17.57 -5.59
CA MET A 51 5.12 -18.82 -6.09
C MET A 51 4.22 -19.97 -5.65
N TYR A 52 3.95 -20.87 -6.60
CA TYR A 52 3.29 -22.13 -6.29
C TYR A 52 4.29 -23.04 -5.57
N GLN A 53 3.94 -23.46 -4.36
CA GLN A 53 4.91 -24.13 -3.49
C GLN A 53 4.22 -25.02 -2.46
N TRP A 54 4.97 -25.95 -1.90
CA TRP A 54 4.51 -26.80 -0.82
C TRP A 54 4.33 -26.00 0.47
N VAL A 55 3.23 -26.30 1.15
CA VAL A 55 2.87 -25.76 2.46
C VAL A 55 2.66 -26.91 3.42
N GLU A 56 3.27 -26.81 4.60
CA GLU A 56 3.06 -27.74 5.71
C GLU A 56 1.98 -27.20 6.62
N THR A 57 1.04 -28.03 6.99
CA THR A 57 0.04 -27.73 8.01
C THR A 57 0.27 -28.64 9.21
N GLU A 58 0.40 -28.04 10.38
CA GLU A 58 0.57 -28.73 11.64
C GLU A 58 -0.74 -28.73 12.42
N GLU A 59 -1.20 -29.92 12.81
CA GLU A 59 -2.34 -30.11 13.68
C GLU A 59 -1.90 -30.80 14.96
N SER A 60 -2.20 -30.20 16.11
CA SER A 60 -1.90 -30.75 17.43
C SER A 60 -3.19 -30.96 18.21
N ARG A 61 -3.30 -32.11 18.84
CA ARG A 61 -4.38 -32.40 19.77
C ARG A 61 -3.85 -32.98 21.07
N GLU A 62 -4.48 -32.63 22.18
CA GLU A 62 -4.24 -33.25 23.47
C GLU A 62 -5.31 -34.30 23.75
N TYR A 63 -4.88 -35.43 24.30
CA TYR A 63 -5.80 -36.48 24.73
C TYR A 63 -5.28 -37.10 26.03
N THR A 64 -6.21 -37.72 26.78
CA THR A 64 -5.88 -38.40 28.04
C THR A 64 -5.86 -39.91 27.82
N GLU A 65 -4.74 -40.56 28.13
CA GLU A 65 -4.60 -42.00 28.10
C GLU A 65 -3.91 -42.46 29.38
N ASP A 66 -4.45 -43.46 30.03
CA ASP A 66 -3.95 -44.00 31.29
C ASP A 66 -3.74 -42.93 32.41
N GLY A 67 -4.61 -41.93 32.46
CA GLY A 67 -4.53 -40.81 33.42
C GLY A 67 -3.48 -39.78 33.10
N GLN A 68 -2.80 -39.88 31.97
CA GLN A 68 -1.77 -38.92 31.50
C GLN A 68 -2.28 -38.12 30.31
N VAL A 69 -1.95 -36.80 30.30
CA VAL A 69 -2.20 -35.95 29.17
C VAL A 69 -1.11 -36.17 28.12
N LYS A 70 -1.47 -36.61 26.95
CA LYS A 70 -0.57 -36.81 25.80
C LYS A 70 -0.92 -35.85 24.67
N LYS A 71 0.10 -35.42 23.94
CA LYS A 71 -0.03 -34.56 22.77
C LYS A 71 0.31 -35.34 21.51
N GLU A 72 -0.56 -35.31 20.51
CA GLU A 72 -0.33 -35.86 19.18
C GLU A 72 -0.21 -34.72 18.18
N THR A 73 0.83 -34.75 17.37
CA THR A 73 1.07 -33.79 16.31
C THR A 73 1.03 -34.52 14.96
N ARG A 74 0.28 -33.98 14.01
CA ARG A 74 0.19 -34.47 12.63
C ARG A 74 0.58 -33.39 11.66
N TYR A 75 1.26 -33.78 10.59
CA TYR A 75 1.65 -32.88 9.51
C TYR A 75 0.98 -33.33 8.22
N SER A 76 0.51 -32.35 7.45
CA SER A 76 -0.03 -32.55 6.13
C SER A 76 0.57 -31.56 5.14
N TYR A 77 0.58 -31.91 3.86
CA TYR A 77 1.23 -31.14 2.82
C TYR A 77 0.29 -30.93 1.64
N ASN A 78 0.21 -29.70 1.18
CA ASN A 78 -0.47 -29.33 -0.05
C ASN A 78 0.31 -28.24 -0.77
N THR A 79 -0.06 -27.93 -1.98
CA THR A 79 0.54 -26.86 -2.78
C THR A 79 -0.38 -25.66 -2.84
N GLU A 80 0.18 -24.49 -2.67
CA GLU A 80 -0.56 -23.22 -2.67
C GLU A 80 0.29 -22.10 -3.30
N TRP A 81 -0.41 -21.08 -3.78
CA TRP A 81 0.21 -19.83 -4.16
C TRP A 81 0.50 -19.01 -2.90
N ARG A 82 1.78 -18.68 -2.69
CA ARG A 82 2.24 -17.91 -1.54
C ARG A 82 3.26 -16.86 -1.96
N SER A 83 3.16 -15.69 -1.34
CA SER A 83 4.06 -14.55 -1.61
C SER A 83 5.39 -14.65 -0.89
N GLU A 84 5.43 -15.29 0.27
CA GLU A 84 6.68 -15.58 0.98
C GLU A 84 7.29 -16.90 0.49
N ILE A 85 8.62 -16.98 0.55
CA ILE A 85 9.34 -18.24 0.30
C ILE A 85 9.22 -19.11 1.53
N ILE A 86 8.61 -20.27 1.38
CA ILE A 86 8.49 -21.25 2.45
C ILE A 86 9.70 -22.17 2.39
N ASN A 87 10.50 -22.16 3.46
CA ASN A 87 11.69 -22.98 3.55
C ASN A 87 11.34 -24.44 3.87
N SER A 88 11.36 -25.29 2.86
CA SER A 88 11.02 -26.70 2.99
C SER A 88 12.01 -27.50 3.86
N LYS A 89 13.21 -26.96 4.12
CA LYS A 89 14.15 -27.58 5.06
C LYS A 89 13.64 -27.59 6.50
N ASN A 90 12.69 -26.71 6.82
CA ASN A 90 12.05 -26.65 8.12
C ASN A 90 10.83 -27.58 8.24
N PHE A 91 10.46 -28.30 7.18
CA PHE A 91 9.37 -29.25 7.21
C PHE A 91 9.75 -30.50 8.01
N ASP A 92 8.74 -31.09 8.67
CA ASP A 92 8.88 -32.40 9.31
C ASP A 92 9.30 -33.46 8.30
N ARG A 93 8.75 -33.38 7.08
CA ARG A 93 9.12 -34.26 5.98
C ARG A 93 9.47 -33.45 4.74
N GLU A 94 10.77 -33.21 4.53
CA GLU A 94 11.26 -32.48 3.36
C GLU A 94 11.20 -33.29 2.07
N ILE A 95 11.49 -34.59 2.12
CA ILE A 95 11.53 -35.47 0.94
C ILE A 95 10.14 -35.53 0.30
N GLY A 96 10.06 -35.18 -1.00
CA GLY A 96 8.83 -35.11 -1.74
C GLY A 96 8.08 -33.75 -1.63
N HIS A 97 8.57 -32.83 -0.80
CA HIS A 97 7.96 -31.52 -0.56
C HIS A 97 8.99 -30.39 -0.67
N ASN A 98 9.92 -30.52 -1.62
CA ASN A 98 10.97 -29.52 -1.80
C ASN A 98 10.44 -28.27 -2.51
N ASN A 99 10.71 -27.11 -1.92
CA ASN A 99 10.44 -25.81 -2.52
C ASN A 99 11.72 -25.18 -3.05
N PRO A 100 11.61 -24.37 -4.12
CA PRO A 100 12.71 -23.49 -4.51
C PRO A 100 13.06 -22.51 -3.39
N SER A 101 14.30 -22.13 -3.30
CA SER A 101 14.81 -21.22 -2.27
C SER A 101 14.75 -19.74 -2.67
N ALA A 102 14.38 -19.45 -3.91
CA ALA A 102 14.32 -18.09 -4.42
C ALA A 102 13.22 -17.96 -5.49
N MET A 103 12.69 -16.75 -5.63
CA MET A 103 11.82 -16.37 -6.73
C MET A 103 12.66 -15.65 -7.81
N ALA A 104 12.47 -16.03 -9.07
CA ALA A 104 13.13 -15.37 -10.19
C ALA A 104 12.65 -13.93 -10.40
N VAL A 105 11.44 -13.63 -9.98
CA VAL A 105 10.85 -12.29 -9.96
C VAL A 105 10.42 -11.99 -8.55
N GLU A 106 10.78 -10.81 -8.05
CA GLU A 106 10.45 -10.39 -6.69
C GLU A 106 9.31 -9.38 -6.66
N SER A 107 8.56 -9.34 -5.57
CA SER A 107 7.60 -8.28 -5.29
C SER A 107 8.34 -6.96 -5.11
N PHE A 108 7.76 -5.89 -5.63
CA PHE A 108 8.39 -4.57 -5.61
C PHE A 108 7.32 -3.47 -5.65
N THR A 109 7.57 -2.39 -4.94
CA THR A 109 6.73 -1.19 -5.00
C THR A 109 7.54 -0.03 -5.56
N ALA A 110 7.14 0.49 -6.71
CA ALA A 110 7.67 1.72 -7.26
C ALA A 110 6.90 2.90 -6.67
N THR A 111 7.61 3.97 -6.32
CA THR A 111 7.03 5.19 -5.76
C THR A 111 7.47 6.38 -6.59
N ALA A 112 6.52 7.26 -6.92
CA ALA A 112 6.82 8.49 -7.63
C ALA A 112 7.69 9.40 -6.74
N PRO A 113 8.79 9.95 -7.26
CA PRO A 113 9.71 10.76 -6.47
C PRO A 113 9.13 12.14 -6.12
N PHE A 114 8.27 12.68 -6.99
CA PHE A 114 7.64 13.99 -6.83
C PHE A 114 6.13 13.87 -7.02
N VAL A 115 5.41 14.30 -6.00
CA VAL A 115 3.94 14.28 -5.99
C VAL A 115 3.43 15.65 -5.61
N GLN A 116 2.46 16.16 -6.35
CA GLN A 116 1.91 17.50 -6.15
C GLN A 116 0.40 17.46 -5.90
N ILE A 117 -0.05 18.45 -5.16
CA ILE A 117 -1.43 18.93 -5.11
C ILE A 117 -1.37 20.41 -5.52
N GLY A 118 -1.91 20.74 -6.70
CA GLY A 118 -1.74 22.09 -7.24
C GLY A 118 -0.25 22.47 -7.35
N ARG A 119 0.14 23.56 -6.70
CA ARG A 119 1.53 24.02 -6.65
C ARG A 119 2.35 23.40 -5.52
N PHE A 120 1.73 22.65 -4.62
CA PHE A 120 2.39 22.12 -3.44
C PHE A 120 2.94 20.71 -3.68
N PHE A 121 4.19 20.51 -3.27
CA PHE A 121 4.84 19.20 -3.26
C PHE A 121 4.62 18.50 -1.92
N LEU A 122 4.30 17.23 -1.97
CA LEU A 122 4.19 16.41 -0.78
C LEU A 122 5.57 15.96 -0.29
N SER A 123 5.79 16.05 1.02
CA SER A 123 6.97 15.45 1.65
C SER A 123 6.92 13.92 1.58
N SER A 124 8.07 13.28 1.81
CA SER A 124 8.15 11.81 1.82
C SER A 124 7.18 11.17 2.81
N GLY A 125 7.00 11.78 3.97
CA GLY A 125 6.06 11.29 4.98
C GLY A 125 4.60 11.33 4.52
N LEU A 126 4.22 12.31 3.70
CA LEU A 126 2.89 12.36 3.08
C LEU A 126 2.76 11.34 1.96
N ILE A 127 3.78 11.19 1.13
CA ILE A 127 3.81 10.17 0.06
C ILE A 127 3.64 8.77 0.67
N ASP A 128 4.29 8.49 1.79
CA ASP A 128 4.16 7.21 2.49
C ASP A 128 2.71 6.93 2.95
N LYS A 129 1.94 7.97 3.22
CA LYS A 129 0.52 7.87 3.63
C LYS A 129 -0.44 7.62 2.46
N VAL A 130 0.02 7.73 1.24
CA VAL A 130 -0.75 7.32 0.05
C VAL A 130 -0.64 5.80 -0.06
N ASP A 131 -1.55 5.10 0.58
CA ASP A 131 -1.53 3.65 0.79
C ASP A 131 -2.85 2.95 0.44
N ASN A 132 -3.78 3.66 -0.18
CA ASN A 132 -5.07 3.14 -0.60
C ASN A 132 -4.93 2.30 -1.88
N PHE A 133 -4.29 1.15 -1.77
CA PHE A 133 -4.03 0.27 -2.90
C PHE A 133 -5.30 -0.34 -3.47
N LYS A 134 -5.40 -0.30 -4.78
CA LYS A 134 -6.46 -0.94 -5.57
C LYS A 134 -5.84 -1.90 -6.57
N SER A 135 -6.49 -3.02 -6.80
CA SER A 135 -6.06 -3.96 -7.82
C SER A 135 -6.12 -3.35 -9.21
N LEU A 136 -5.09 -3.59 -10.01
CA LEU A 136 -5.05 -3.18 -11.41
C LEU A 136 -5.58 -4.31 -12.29
N SER A 137 -6.59 -4.03 -13.10
CA SER A 137 -7.05 -4.97 -14.11
C SER A 137 -6.04 -5.09 -15.24
N LEU A 138 -5.73 -6.32 -15.61
CA LEU A 138 -4.82 -6.64 -16.71
C LEU A 138 -5.55 -7.01 -18.00
N SER A 139 -6.87 -6.92 -18.04
CA SER A 139 -7.72 -7.43 -19.12
C SER A 139 -7.42 -6.85 -20.50
N LYS A 140 -6.86 -5.63 -20.56
CA LYS A 140 -6.50 -4.95 -21.81
C LYS A 140 -5.04 -5.15 -22.22
N LEU A 141 -4.27 -5.88 -21.41
CA LEU A 141 -2.86 -6.15 -21.69
C LEU A 141 -2.70 -7.50 -22.40
N GLU A 142 -1.72 -7.56 -23.27
CA GLU A 142 -1.33 -8.77 -23.98
C GLU A 142 -0.29 -9.55 -23.16
N ASP A 143 0.00 -10.79 -23.58
CA ASP A 143 1.10 -11.56 -23.03
C ASP A 143 2.41 -10.82 -23.28
N PRO A 144 3.18 -10.50 -22.23
CA PRO A 144 4.40 -9.70 -22.38
C PRO A 144 5.55 -10.47 -23.04
N HIS A 145 5.50 -11.79 -22.95
CA HIS A 145 6.48 -12.70 -23.53
C HIS A 145 5.83 -14.05 -23.84
N VAL A 146 6.41 -14.85 -24.72
CA VAL A 146 5.93 -16.19 -25.05
C VAL A 146 5.83 -17.12 -23.83
N ASP A 147 6.71 -16.92 -22.84
CA ASP A 147 6.77 -17.72 -21.62
C ASP A 147 5.93 -17.13 -20.47
N ILE A 148 5.25 -16.01 -20.68
CA ILE A 148 4.43 -15.35 -19.67
C ILE A 148 3.00 -15.23 -20.20
N ILE A 149 2.09 -15.89 -19.54
CA ILE A 149 0.69 -16.00 -19.98
C ILE A 149 -0.20 -15.16 -19.07
N ARG A 150 -0.96 -14.24 -19.64
CA ARG A 150 -1.99 -13.52 -18.90
C ARG A 150 -3.28 -14.35 -18.82
N ARG A 151 -3.77 -14.54 -17.61
CA ARG A 151 -5.10 -15.08 -17.34
C ARG A 151 -5.74 -14.29 -16.20
N GLY A 152 -6.92 -13.73 -16.46
CA GLY A 152 -7.55 -12.84 -15.48
C GLY A 152 -6.64 -11.65 -15.18
N ASP A 153 -6.44 -11.37 -13.91
CA ASP A 153 -5.58 -10.28 -13.43
C ASP A 153 -4.21 -10.77 -12.95
N PHE A 154 -3.72 -11.85 -13.56
CA PHE A 154 -2.39 -12.40 -13.30
C PHE A 154 -1.60 -12.61 -14.58
N PHE A 155 -0.30 -12.39 -14.49
CA PHE A 155 0.69 -12.90 -15.43
C PHE A 155 1.33 -14.14 -14.82
N TYR A 156 1.26 -15.27 -15.53
CA TYR A 156 1.79 -16.55 -15.07
C TYR A 156 3.12 -16.85 -15.76
N HIS A 157 4.14 -17.10 -14.95
CA HIS A 157 5.36 -17.79 -15.37
C HIS A 157 5.15 -19.27 -15.14
N SER A 158 4.40 -19.91 -16.02
CA SER A 158 3.95 -21.29 -15.93
C SER A 158 3.72 -21.83 -17.33
N GLU A 159 4.09 -23.08 -17.57
CA GLU A 159 3.79 -23.74 -18.85
C GLU A 159 2.29 -23.95 -19.03
N ASN A 160 1.59 -24.24 -17.93
CA ASN A 160 0.15 -24.39 -17.93
C ASN A 160 -0.45 -23.84 -16.62
N PRO A 161 -0.97 -22.60 -16.64
CA PRO A 161 -1.55 -21.96 -15.44
C PRO A 161 -2.72 -22.72 -14.81
N LYS A 162 -3.41 -23.56 -15.59
CA LYS A 162 -4.51 -24.40 -15.09
C LYS A 162 -4.00 -25.53 -14.19
N TYR A 163 -2.80 -26.01 -14.46
CA TYR A 163 -2.13 -27.08 -13.69
C TYR A 163 -0.73 -26.61 -13.30
N PRO A 164 -0.63 -25.69 -12.32
CA PRO A 164 0.66 -25.15 -11.95
C PRO A 164 1.57 -26.19 -11.32
N GLU A 165 2.86 -26.00 -11.52
CA GLU A 165 3.92 -26.79 -10.92
C GLU A 165 4.64 -26.01 -9.84
N VAL A 166 5.20 -26.73 -8.84
CA VAL A 166 6.00 -26.10 -7.79
C VAL A 166 7.16 -25.32 -8.42
N GLY A 167 7.26 -24.05 -8.06
CA GLY A 167 8.23 -23.12 -8.65
C GLY A 167 7.63 -22.17 -9.68
N ASP A 168 6.43 -22.42 -10.18
CA ASP A 168 5.72 -21.50 -11.04
C ASP A 168 5.43 -20.19 -10.29
N LEU A 169 5.43 -19.07 -11.02
CA LEU A 169 5.12 -17.75 -10.47
C LEU A 169 3.85 -17.18 -11.09
N ARG A 170 3.15 -16.39 -10.32
CA ARG A 170 2.11 -15.49 -10.83
C ARG A 170 2.32 -14.09 -10.29
N VAL A 171 2.06 -13.11 -11.15
CA VAL A 171 2.31 -11.70 -10.89
C VAL A 171 1.02 -10.92 -11.06
N SER A 172 0.69 -10.12 -10.07
CA SER A 172 -0.43 -9.17 -10.11
C SER A 172 0.05 -7.78 -9.76
N PHE A 173 -0.77 -6.79 -10.07
CA PHE A 173 -0.44 -5.38 -9.85
C PHE A 173 -1.53 -4.69 -9.06
N SER A 174 -1.10 -3.76 -8.23
CA SER A 174 -1.96 -2.80 -7.56
C SER A 174 -1.33 -1.42 -7.60
N TYR A 175 -2.14 -0.39 -7.40
CA TYR A 175 -1.68 0.99 -7.41
C TYR A 175 -2.34 1.77 -6.30
N ALA A 176 -1.67 2.81 -5.83
CA ALA A 176 -2.21 3.76 -4.86
C ALA A 176 -1.99 5.18 -5.35
N GLY A 177 -3.03 6.01 -5.21
CA GLY A 177 -2.98 7.41 -5.56
C GLY A 177 -2.93 7.65 -7.07
N LEU A 178 -4.06 7.46 -7.77
CA LEU A 178 -4.14 7.84 -9.19
C LEU A 178 -3.83 9.33 -9.31
N SER A 179 -2.80 9.66 -10.08
CA SER A 179 -2.19 11.00 -10.16
C SER A 179 -2.34 11.67 -11.52
N GLY A 180 -3.31 11.23 -12.26
CA GLY A 180 -3.71 11.76 -13.55
C GLY A 180 -4.99 11.07 -14.00
N ASP A 181 -5.70 11.68 -14.92
CA ASP A 181 -6.92 11.09 -15.48
C ASP A 181 -6.53 9.91 -16.38
N ASP A 182 -7.23 8.81 -16.19
CA ASP A 182 -7.04 7.59 -16.98
C ASP A 182 -8.40 7.12 -17.53
N PRO A 183 -8.49 6.79 -18.84
CA PRO A 183 -9.75 6.39 -19.46
C PRO A 183 -10.39 5.15 -18.81
N ASP A 184 -9.59 4.25 -18.24
CA ASP A 184 -10.06 3.01 -17.64
C ASP A 184 -10.19 3.10 -16.12
N LEU A 185 -9.33 3.87 -15.45
CA LEU A 185 -9.28 3.96 -13.99
C LEU A 185 -10.04 5.16 -13.44
N GLY A 186 -10.41 6.10 -14.28
CA GLY A 186 -11.17 7.29 -13.91
C GLY A 186 -10.29 8.52 -13.63
N PRO A 187 -10.85 9.52 -12.94
CA PRO A 187 -10.15 10.77 -12.66
C PRO A 187 -9.08 10.58 -11.58
N ALA A 188 -8.11 11.50 -11.56
CA ALA A 188 -7.11 11.56 -10.50
C ALA A 188 -7.76 11.56 -9.11
N HIS A 189 -7.13 10.85 -8.17
CA HIS A 189 -7.64 10.76 -6.81
C HIS A 189 -7.47 12.08 -6.07
N VAL A 190 -8.48 12.47 -5.32
CA VAL A 190 -8.48 13.64 -4.45
C VAL A 190 -8.02 13.22 -3.06
N VAL A 191 -7.15 14.01 -2.45
CA VAL A 191 -6.70 13.83 -1.08
C VAL A 191 -6.87 15.13 -0.29
N THR A 192 -6.96 14.98 1.01
CA THR A 192 -6.97 16.07 1.98
C THR A 192 -5.72 15.97 2.82
N VAL A 193 -4.97 17.05 2.90
CA VAL A 193 -3.69 17.11 3.60
C VAL A 193 -3.72 18.21 4.67
N ILE A 194 -3.21 17.90 5.84
CA ILE A 194 -2.85 18.89 6.85
C ILE A 194 -1.35 18.76 7.13
N ALA A 195 -0.62 19.83 6.85
CA ALA A 195 0.82 19.89 6.97
C ALA A 195 1.28 21.35 7.11
N ARG A 196 2.56 21.54 7.41
CA ARG A 196 3.16 22.85 7.46
C ARG A 196 3.55 23.32 6.06
N GLN A 197 3.22 24.55 5.72
CA GLN A 197 3.73 25.18 4.50
C GLN A 197 5.19 25.63 4.70
N ARG A 198 6.05 25.14 3.83
CA ARG A 198 7.45 25.58 3.72
C ARG A 198 7.76 25.86 2.25
N GLY A 199 7.59 27.12 1.85
CA GLY A 199 7.60 27.46 0.44
C GLY A 199 6.49 26.72 -0.30
N ASP A 200 6.83 26.04 -1.38
CA ASP A 200 5.91 25.18 -2.14
C ASP A 200 5.84 23.74 -1.61
N GLN A 201 6.40 23.46 -0.44
CA GLN A 201 6.44 22.13 0.14
C GLN A 201 5.51 21.97 1.32
N LEU A 202 4.88 20.83 1.42
CA LEU A 202 4.07 20.42 2.57
C LEU A 202 4.89 19.45 3.43
N VAL A 203 5.25 19.90 4.61
CA VAL A 203 6.21 19.22 5.50
C VAL A 203 5.59 18.96 6.87
N PRO A 204 6.21 18.10 7.69
CA PRO A 204 5.75 17.90 9.06
C PRO A 204 5.74 19.19 9.86
N PHE A 205 4.70 19.36 10.68
CA PHE A 205 4.61 20.45 11.65
C PHE A 205 5.01 19.93 13.02
N SER A 206 6.02 20.52 13.64
CA SER A 206 6.48 20.17 14.98
C SER A 206 5.98 21.16 16.00
N THR A 207 5.36 20.66 17.08
CA THR A 207 4.92 21.46 18.21
C THR A 207 6.07 21.68 19.21
N LYS A 208 5.91 22.65 20.13
CA LYS A 208 6.90 22.90 21.19
C LYS A 208 7.04 21.71 22.16
N SER A 209 6.03 20.87 22.26
CA SER A 209 6.03 19.65 23.06
C SER A 209 6.72 18.44 22.39
N GLY A 210 7.21 18.61 21.15
CA GLY A 210 7.87 17.56 20.38
C GLY A 210 6.93 16.70 19.54
N ASP A 211 5.62 17.00 19.52
CA ASP A 211 4.65 16.29 18.69
C ASP A 211 4.81 16.72 17.22
N THR A 212 4.60 15.76 16.32
CA THR A 212 4.63 15.97 14.88
C THR A 212 3.24 15.80 14.28
N LEU A 213 2.80 16.78 13.49
CA LEU A 213 1.53 16.77 12.79
C LEU A 213 1.77 16.66 11.28
N LEU A 214 1.23 15.61 10.70
CA LEU A 214 1.31 15.33 9.27
C LEU A 214 0.17 14.38 8.92
N LEU A 215 -0.85 14.86 8.23
CA LEU A 215 -2.05 14.07 7.94
C LEU A 215 -2.37 14.07 6.45
N LEU A 216 -2.76 12.91 5.97
CA LEU A 216 -3.31 12.72 4.63
C LEU A 216 -4.50 11.78 4.72
N HIS A 217 -5.61 12.19 4.16
CA HIS A 217 -6.80 11.35 3.98
C HIS A 217 -7.18 11.28 2.51
N HIS A 218 -7.60 10.09 2.08
CA HIS A 218 -8.13 9.88 0.74
C HIS A 218 -9.55 10.42 0.68
N GLY A 219 -9.78 11.36 -0.22
CA GLY A 219 -11.05 12.05 -0.40
C GLY A 219 -11.01 13.53 0.01
N ASP A 220 -12.16 14.16 -0.12
CA ASP A 220 -12.38 15.56 0.20
C ASP A 220 -13.01 15.66 1.59
N PHE A 221 -12.26 16.20 2.55
CA PHE A 221 -12.70 16.37 3.93
C PHE A 221 -12.48 17.80 4.39
N SER A 222 -13.52 18.44 4.95
CA SER A 222 -13.34 19.68 5.69
C SER A 222 -12.62 19.40 7.01
N ALA A 223 -11.70 20.30 7.44
CA ALA A 223 -10.93 20.12 8.65
C ALA A 223 -11.49 20.97 9.79
N GLU A 224 -11.83 20.31 10.91
CA GLU A 224 -11.86 20.94 12.20
C GLU A 224 -10.64 20.48 12.99
N VAL A 225 -9.78 21.41 13.36
CA VAL A 225 -8.68 21.16 14.29
C VAL A 225 -9.19 21.43 15.68
N SER A 226 -9.48 20.37 16.42
CA SER A 226 -9.63 20.46 17.86
C SER A 226 -8.35 19.91 18.51
N ALA A 227 -7.63 20.78 19.21
CA ALA A 227 -6.62 20.35 20.16
C ALA A 227 -7.35 19.75 21.35
N VAL A 228 -7.54 18.43 21.35
CA VAL A 228 -8.05 17.71 22.53
C VAL A 228 -6.83 17.21 23.28
N PRO A 229 -6.62 17.68 24.54
CA PRO A 229 -5.55 17.11 25.36
C PRO A 229 -5.87 15.64 25.60
N TYR A 230 -4.98 14.77 25.18
CA TYR A 230 -5.05 13.35 25.47
C TYR A 230 -4.78 13.11 26.96
N SER A 231 -5.67 12.42 27.65
CA SER A 231 -5.49 12.07 29.07
C SER A 231 -4.43 10.99 29.31
N TYR A 232 -3.83 10.45 28.27
CA TYR A 232 -2.71 9.50 28.32
C TYR A 232 -1.67 9.92 27.28
N GLY A 233 -0.67 10.68 27.69
CA GLY A 233 0.54 10.90 26.90
C GLY A 233 0.63 12.12 25.99
N GLY A 234 -0.24 13.10 26.09
CA GLY A 234 -0.01 14.43 25.50
C GLY A 234 -0.04 14.52 23.97
N GLY A 235 -0.93 13.81 23.31
CA GLY A 235 -1.13 13.90 21.86
C GLY A 235 -2.24 14.86 21.47
N THR A 236 -2.09 15.52 20.31
CA THR A 236 -3.13 16.35 19.69
C THR A 236 -3.94 15.49 18.74
N SER A 237 -5.28 15.42 18.92
CA SER A 237 -6.16 14.74 17.98
C SER A 237 -6.70 15.73 16.94
N MET A 238 -6.71 15.31 15.66
CA MET A 238 -7.33 16.05 14.59
C MET A 238 -8.56 15.28 14.07
N SER A 239 -9.64 16.00 13.85
CA SER A 239 -10.86 15.44 13.29
C SER A 239 -11.08 15.99 11.89
N PHE A 240 -11.39 15.08 10.95
CA PHE A 240 -11.79 15.44 9.60
C PHE A 240 -13.29 15.23 9.45
N LEU A 241 -13.98 16.25 8.92
CA LEU A 241 -15.38 16.12 8.53
C LEU A 241 -15.45 15.89 7.04
N PRO A 242 -16.01 14.75 6.58
CA PRO A 242 -16.27 14.58 5.17
C PRO A 242 -17.32 15.59 4.72
N SER A 243 -17.25 16.01 3.45
CA SER A 243 -18.23 16.91 2.84
C SER A 243 -19.68 16.39 2.94
N SER A 244 -19.88 15.11 3.23
CA SER A 244 -21.17 14.45 3.50
C SER A 244 -21.66 14.55 4.95
N GLY A 245 -20.90 15.18 5.85
CA GLY A 245 -21.31 15.41 7.25
C GLY A 245 -20.97 14.31 8.26
N TYR A 246 -20.20 13.31 7.90
CA TYR A 246 -19.73 12.28 8.84
C TYR A 246 -18.37 12.65 9.46
N LEU A 247 -18.25 12.47 10.77
CA LEU A 247 -17.03 12.75 11.51
C LEU A 247 -16.07 11.53 11.44
N ILE A 248 -14.91 11.72 10.85
CA ILE A 248 -13.80 10.75 10.92
C ILE A 248 -12.75 11.30 11.88
N ARG A 249 -12.49 10.54 12.95
CA ARG A 249 -11.43 10.88 13.91
C ARG A 249 -10.17 10.12 13.55
N SER A 250 -9.10 10.86 13.37
CA SER A 250 -7.76 10.31 13.17
C SER A 250 -6.94 10.62 14.41
N HIS A 251 -6.38 9.58 15.05
CA HIS A 251 -5.47 9.73 16.18
C HIS A 251 -4.05 9.59 15.68
N TYR A 252 -3.25 10.61 15.91
CA TYR A 252 -1.82 10.59 15.62
C TYR A 252 -1.05 10.52 16.94
N GLN A 253 -0.36 9.40 17.15
CA GLN A 253 0.66 9.31 18.21
C GLN A 253 2.00 9.66 17.58
N GLY A 254 2.58 10.76 17.98
CA GLY A 254 3.97 11.06 17.65
C GLY A 254 4.89 10.05 18.32
N SER A 255 5.82 9.51 17.54
CA SER A 255 6.94 8.71 18.04
C SER A 255 7.95 9.58 18.71
#